data_3bd615c0567d3db2631d46f40874f3f6
#
_entry.id   3bd615c0567d3db2631d46f40874f3f6
#
_cell.length_a   1.000
_cell.length_b   1.000
_cell.length_c   1.000
_cell.angle_alpha   90.00
_cell.angle_beta   90.00
_cell.angle_gamma   90.00
#
_symmetry.space_group_name_H-M   'P 1'
#
loop_
_entity.id
_entity.type
_entity.pdbx_description
1 polymer ?
#
loop_
_entity_poly.entity_id
_entity_poly.type
_entity_poly.pdbx_seq_one_letter_code
_entity_poly.pdbx_strand_id
1 'polypeptide(L)'
;DQPRSRGLGDVYKRQVESPAKAKTIEKFLGPGYKVASSFGHISDLPSKNLGIDVEGSFEPKYEVSADKKTVVKNLSDLVKKSKIVWLASDEDREGEAIAWHLFRTLKLSDSNTKRIVFNEITKKAITNAINNPRSIDVNLVDAQQARRVLDRIVGYELSPVLWRKVKGGLSAGRVQSVAVRLLVEREREIRSHNPKSCLLYTSDAADDLLC
;
A
#
# COMPACT_ATOMS: atom_id res chain seq x y z
N ASP A 1 2.98 -6.92 50.21
CA ASP A 1 4.18 -7.34 49.49
C ASP A 1 3.80 -7.88 48.13
N GLN A 2 3.89 -7.01 47.10
CA GLN A 2 3.79 -7.46 45.70
C GLN A 2 5.22 -7.69 45.18
N PRO A 3 5.47 -8.81 44.51
CA PRO A 3 6.79 -9.07 43.96
C PRO A 3 7.05 -8.10 42.78
N ARG A 4 8.07 -7.28 42.92
CA ARG A 4 8.64 -6.49 41.82
C ARG A 4 9.23 -7.44 40.79
N SER A 5 8.51 -7.73 39.73
CA SER A 5 9.08 -8.38 38.55
C SER A 5 10.06 -7.42 37.87
N ARG A 6 11.34 -7.58 38.12
CA ARG A 6 12.40 -7.08 37.23
C ARG A 6 12.41 -7.97 35.98
N GLY A 7 11.44 -7.77 35.10
CA GLY A 7 11.47 -8.28 33.75
C GLY A 7 11.93 -7.17 32.83
N LEU A 8 13.04 -7.34 32.17
CA LEU A 8 13.39 -6.60 30.96
C LEU A 8 12.20 -6.80 30.00
N GLY A 9 11.37 -5.77 29.85
CA GLY A 9 10.16 -5.85 29.04
C GLY A 9 10.50 -6.31 27.63
N ASP A 10 9.81 -7.34 27.20
CA ASP A 10 9.90 -7.85 25.82
C ASP A 10 9.57 -6.72 24.86
N VAL A 11 10.55 -6.25 24.11
CA VAL A 11 10.37 -5.19 23.12
C VAL A 11 9.73 -5.81 21.88
N TYR A 12 8.43 -5.68 21.75
CA TYR A 12 7.69 -6.05 20.56
C TYR A 12 7.71 -4.89 19.57
N LYS A 13 7.94 -5.18 18.31
CA LYS A 13 8.01 -4.15 17.29
C LYS A 13 6.95 -4.30 16.24
N ARG A 14 6.36 -3.18 15.86
CA ARG A 14 5.35 -3.08 14.81
C ARG A 14 5.78 -2.10 13.75
N GLN A 15 5.50 -2.47 12.53
CA GLN A 15 5.73 -1.64 11.39
C GLN A 15 4.44 -1.30 10.70
N VAL A 16 4.26 -0.01 10.40
CA VAL A 16 3.12 0.57 9.68
C VAL A 16 3.64 1.48 8.56
N GLU A 17 2.78 1.75 7.59
CA GLU A 17 3.12 2.53 6.40
C GLU A 17 3.27 4.04 6.71
N SER A 18 2.52 4.56 7.68
CA SER A 18 2.45 5.99 7.99
C SER A 18 2.93 6.30 9.41
N PRO A 19 3.75 7.35 9.62
CA PRO A 19 4.20 7.77 10.95
C PRO A 19 3.07 8.23 11.87
N ALA A 20 1.99 8.78 11.35
CA ALA A 20 0.82 9.17 12.14
C ALA A 20 0.11 7.92 12.70
N LYS A 21 -0.12 6.91 11.86
CA LYS A 21 -0.63 5.60 12.28
C LYS A 21 0.28 4.97 13.35
N ALA A 22 1.60 5.08 13.20
CA ALA A 22 2.57 4.51 14.13
C ALA A 22 2.40 5.01 15.56
N LYS A 23 2.32 6.34 15.75
CA LYS A 23 2.15 6.94 17.07
C LYS A 23 0.86 6.53 17.77
N THR A 24 -0.23 6.50 17.02
CA THR A 24 -1.55 6.09 17.53
C THR A 24 -1.56 4.64 17.99
N ILE A 25 -0.99 3.76 17.17
CA ILE A 25 -0.91 2.32 17.48
C ILE A 25 0.00 2.08 18.70
N GLU A 26 1.16 2.76 18.76
CA GLU A 26 2.07 2.66 19.92
C GLU A 26 1.37 3.05 21.22
N LYS A 27 0.54 4.11 21.20
CA LYS A 27 -0.26 4.53 22.35
C LYS A 27 -1.28 3.47 22.79
N PHE A 28 -1.91 2.78 21.85
CA PHE A 28 -2.91 1.74 22.19
C PHE A 28 -2.30 0.46 22.75
N LEU A 29 -1.05 0.17 22.40
CA LEU A 29 -0.36 -1.05 22.79
C LEU A 29 0.32 -0.93 24.16
N GLY A 30 0.66 0.28 24.57
CA GLY A 30 1.33 0.53 25.83
C GLY A 30 2.82 0.17 25.87
N PRO A 31 3.43 0.15 27.06
CA PRO A 31 4.84 -0.14 27.23
C PRO A 31 5.19 -1.55 26.77
N GLY A 32 6.34 -1.71 26.17
CA GLY A 32 6.83 -2.99 25.63
C GLY A 32 6.70 -3.10 24.11
N TYR A 33 5.93 -2.23 23.47
CA TYR A 33 5.83 -2.17 22.01
C TYR A 33 6.52 -0.91 21.47
N LYS A 34 7.29 -1.11 20.41
CA LYS A 34 7.85 -0.02 19.63
C LYS A 34 7.29 -0.06 18.22
N VAL A 35 6.66 1.01 17.77
CA VAL A 35 6.08 1.09 16.43
C VAL A 35 6.95 1.98 15.55
N ALA A 36 7.26 1.51 14.34
CA ALA A 36 8.03 2.25 13.36
C ALA A 36 7.33 2.23 12.00
N SER A 37 7.56 3.24 11.17
CA SER A 37 7.02 3.32 9.82
C SER A 37 8.09 3.02 8.78
N SER A 38 7.70 2.33 7.69
CA SER A 38 8.51 2.16 6.47
C SER A 38 8.38 3.33 5.51
N PHE A 39 7.39 4.19 5.71
CA PHE A 39 7.03 5.24 4.75
C PHE A 39 6.71 4.66 3.36
N GLY A 40 5.93 3.59 3.31
CA GLY A 40 5.56 2.88 2.11
C GLY A 40 6.59 1.83 1.69
N HIS A 41 6.71 1.61 0.38
CA HIS A 41 7.67 0.65 -0.18
C HIS A 41 9.11 1.05 0.13
N ILE A 42 9.93 0.08 0.53
CA ILE A 42 11.37 0.27 0.79
C ILE A 42 12.24 -0.19 -0.38
N SER A 43 11.69 -1.06 -1.22
CA SER A 43 12.35 -1.62 -2.41
C SER A 43 11.49 -1.40 -3.63
N ASP A 44 12.11 -1.14 -4.77
CA ASP A 44 11.46 -0.98 -6.05
C ASP A 44 12.37 -1.53 -7.17
N LEU A 45 11.84 -1.61 -8.38
CA LEU A 45 12.61 -1.93 -9.57
C LEU A 45 13.65 -0.83 -9.84
N PRO A 46 14.83 -1.16 -10.39
CA PRO A 46 15.86 -0.19 -10.71
C PRO A 46 15.35 0.96 -11.58
N SER A 47 15.79 2.19 -11.31
CA SER A 47 15.32 3.35 -12.07
C SER A 47 15.98 3.47 -13.45
N LYS A 48 17.20 2.94 -13.61
CA LYS A 48 18.02 3.13 -14.82
C LYS A 48 17.82 2.05 -15.90
N ASN A 49 17.29 0.91 -15.54
CA ASN A 49 17.07 -0.21 -16.45
C ASN A 49 15.70 -0.85 -16.22
N LEU A 50 15.33 -1.78 -17.06
CA LEU A 50 14.05 -2.47 -16.95
C LEU A 50 13.93 -3.24 -15.63
N GLY A 51 15.01 -3.87 -15.18
CA GLY A 51 15.08 -4.65 -13.95
C GLY A 51 14.24 -5.92 -13.94
N ILE A 52 13.89 -6.43 -15.12
CA ILE A 52 13.05 -7.61 -15.34
C ILE A 52 13.71 -8.48 -16.39
N ASP A 53 13.75 -9.77 -16.16
CA ASP A 53 14.22 -10.75 -17.13
C ASP A 53 13.09 -11.10 -18.12
N VAL A 54 13.02 -10.37 -19.22
CA VAL A 54 11.94 -10.50 -20.21
C VAL A 54 12.10 -11.75 -21.10
N GLU A 55 13.31 -12.25 -21.26
CA GLU A 55 13.59 -13.43 -22.09
C GLU A 55 13.44 -14.76 -21.31
N GLY A 56 13.31 -14.68 -20.00
CA GLY A 56 13.23 -15.84 -19.10
C GLY A 56 11.97 -15.85 -18.23
N SER A 57 12.17 -15.82 -16.94
CA SER A 57 11.12 -16.03 -15.92
C SER A 57 10.28 -14.78 -15.59
N PHE A 58 10.56 -13.65 -16.19
CA PHE A 58 9.99 -12.34 -15.81
C PHE A 58 10.26 -11.94 -14.34
N GLU A 59 11.26 -12.52 -13.71
CA GLU A 59 11.61 -12.20 -12.34
C GLU A 59 12.06 -10.75 -12.17
N PRO A 60 11.43 -10.01 -11.25
CA PRO A 60 11.82 -8.64 -10.96
C PRO A 60 13.05 -8.60 -10.04
N LYS A 61 14.04 -7.76 -10.38
CA LYS A 61 15.20 -7.48 -9.54
C LYS A 61 14.91 -6.24 -8.69
N TYR A 62 14.58 -6.45 -7.43
CA TYR A 62 14.30 -5.35 -6.51
C TYR A 62 15.57 -4.81 -5.86
N GLU A 63 15.65 -3.49 -5.76
CA GLU A 63 16.69 -2.75 -5.09
C GLU A 63 16.10 -1.85 -4.01
N VAL A 64 16.84 -1.67 -2.90
CA VAL A 64 16.46 -0.69 -1.87
C VAL A 64 16.66 0.71 -2.43
N SER A 65 15.60 1.49 -2.48
CA SER A 65 15.64 2.87 -2.95
C SER A 65 16.64 3.71 -2.16
N ALA A 66 17.39 4.58 -2.83
CA ALA A 66 18.47 5.35 -2.21
C ALA A 66 17.99 6.19 -1.02
N ASP A 67 16.81 6.80 -1.13
CA ASP A 67 16.14 7.57 -0.08
C ASP A 67 15.68 6.72 1.11
N LYS A 68 15.52 5.41 0.93
CA LYS A 68 15.06 4.48 1.97
C LYS A 68 16.18 3.77 2.74
N LYS A 69 17.44 3.92 2.33
CA LYS A 69 18.59 3.26 2.99
C LYS A 69 18.67 3.58 4.48
N THR A 70 18.45 4.84 4.86
CA THR A 70 18.45 5.26 6.28
C THR A 70 17.29 4.62 7.04
N VAL A 71 16.10 4.55 6.43
CA VAL A 71 14.93 3.91 7.03
C VAL A 71 15.19 2.42 7.26
N VAL A 72 15.72 1.72 6.26
CA VAL A 72 16.07 0.30 6.34
C VAL A 72 17.11 0.06 7.44
N LYS A 73 18.15 0.91 7.54
CA LYS A 73 19.15 0.81 8.60
C LYS A 73 18.50 0.94 9.98
N ASN A 74 17.71 1.98 10.18
CA ASN A 74 17.01 2.20 11.45
C ASN A 74 16.08 1.03 11.81
N LEU A 75 15.35 0.48 10.82
CA LEU A 75 14.50 -0.68 11.02
C LEU A 75 15.30 -1.93 11.37
N SER A 76 16.44 -2.15 10.70
CA SER A 76 17.34 -3.27 11.00
C SER A 76 17.88 -3.22 12.43
N ASP A 77 18.34 -2.04 12.89
CA ASP A 77 18.84 -1.86 14.25
C ASP A 77 17.77 -2.09 15.32
N LEU A 78 16.56 -1.78 14.96
CA LEU A 78 15.42 -2.01 15.83
C LEU A 78 15.01 -3.50 15.84
N VAL A 79 15.03 -4.20 14.70
CA VAL A 79 14.77 -5.65 14.58
C VAL A 79 15.74 -6.45 15.47
N LYS A 80 17.03 -6.13 15.44
CA LYS A 80 18.05 -6.77 16.28
C LYS A 80 17.75 -6.71 17.79
N LYS A 81 17.01 -5.72 18.22
CA LYS A 81 16.63 -5.49 19.63
C LYS A 81 15.25 -6.08 19.98
N SER A 82 14.57 -6.73 19.03
CA SER A 82 13.20 -7.20 19.19
C SER A 82 13.14 -8.72 19.23
N LYS A 83 12.30 -9.28 20.09
CA LYS A 83 12.03 -10.72 20.12
C LYS A 83 11.09 -11.15 19.00
N ILE A 84 10.06 -10.34 18.74
CA ILE A 84 9.05 -10.59 17.70
C ILE A 84 8.86 -9.33 16.87
N VAL A 85 8.78 -9.49 15.57
CA VAL A 85 8.49 -8.45 14.59
C VAL A 85 7.10 -8.64 14.03
N TRP A 86 6.28 -7.60 14.12
CA TRP A 86 4.94 -7.61 13.60
C TRP A 86 4.87 -6.76 12.35
N LEU A 87 4.48 -7.33 11.24
CA LEU A 87 4.26 -6.62 9.98
C LEU A 87 2.79 -6.21 9.92
N ALA A 88 2.52 -4.92 10.01
CA ALA A 88 1.19 -4.33 10.15
C ALA A 88 0.93 -3.32 9.03
N SER A 89 0.84 -3.80 7.80
CA SER A 89 0.39 -3.06 6.62
C SER A 89 -1.08 -3.36 6.31
N ASP A 90 -1.69 -2.58 5.44
CA ASP A 90 -3.10 -2.70 5.10
C ASP A 90 -3.41 -4.08 4.47
N GLU A 91 -4.68 -4.49 4.50
CA GLU A 91 -5.13 -5.79 3.99
C GLU A 91 -5.45 -5.71 2.49
N ASP A 92 -4.43 -5.35 1.73
CA ASP A 92 -4.50 -5.35 0.28
C ASP A 92 -3.18 -5.86 -0.33
N ARG A 93 -3.14 -6.02 -1.64
CA ARG A 93 -1.93 -6.49 -2.33
C ARG A 93 -0.72 -5.57 -2.19
N GLU A 94 -0.93 -4.25 -2.06
CA GLU A 94 0.17 -3.29 -1.85
C GLU A 94 0.75 -3.44 -0.44
N GLY A 95 -0.11 -3.52 0.58
CA GLY A 95 0.33 -3.75 1.96
C GLY A 95 1.00 -5.11 2.13
N GLU A 96 0.54 -6.15 1.42
CA GLU A 96 1.17 -7.47 1.46
C GLU A 96 2.55 -7.47 0.79
N ALA A 97 2.70 -6.75 -0.32
CA ALA A 97 4.00 -6.57 -0.97
C ALA A 97 4.98 -5.76 -0.10
N ILE A 98 4.51 -4.72 0.60
CA ILE A 98 5.33 -3.98 1.56
C ILE A 98 5.82 -4.90 2.68
N ALA A 99 4.94 -5.72 3.27
CA ALA A 99 5.30 -6.69 4.29
C ALA A 99 6.35 -7.68 3.79
N TRP A 100 6.18 -8.22 2.59
CA TRP A 100 7.10 -9.15 1.95
C TRP A 100 8.47 -8.52 1.64
N HIS A 101 8.50 -7.29 1.10
CA HIS A 101 9.75 -6.57 0.86
C HIS A 101 10.52 -6.34 2.15
N LEU A 102 9.83 -6.02 3.23
CA LEU A 102 10.43 -5.86 4.55
C LEU A 102 10.97 -7.17 5.09
N PHE A 103 10.20 -8.23 4.98
CA PHE A 103 10.61 -9.57 5.39
C PHE A 103 11.93 -9.96 4.71
N ARG A 104 12.03 -9.79 3.38
CA ARG A 104 13.25 -10.09 2.62
C ARG A 104 14.41 -9.13 2.92
N THR A 105 14.15 -7.82 2.90
CA THR A 105 15.21 -6.79 3.03
C THR A 105 15.85 -6.81 4.42
N LEU A 106 15.03 -7.01 5.47
CA LEU A 106 15.51 -7.08 6.85
C LEU A 106 15.96 -8.49 7.25
N LYS A 107 15.90 -9.47 6.32
CA LYS A 107 16.27 -10.88 6.54
C LYS A 107 15.59 -11.46 7.78
N LEU A 108 14.28 -11.24 7.87
CA LEU A 108 13.48 -11.76 8.97
C LEU A 108 13.31 -13.28 8.85
N SER A 109 12.98 -13.95 9.95
CA SER A 109 12.65 -15.37 9.98
C SER A 109 11.18 -15.58 10.35
N ASP A 110 10.57 -16.64 9.85
CA ASP A 110 9.18 -16.98 10.14
C ASP A 110 8.93 -17.23 11.63
N SER A 111 9.97 -17.70 12.34
CA SER A 111 9.88 -17.99 13.76
C SER A 111 9.66 -16.75 14.63
N ASN A 112 10.18 -15.60 14.22
CA ASN A 112 10.09 -14.35 14.98
C ASN A 112 9.27 -13.25 14.28
N THR A 113 8.66 -13.57 13.14
CA THR A 113 7.87 -12.61 12.36
C THR A 113 6.41 -13.03 12.30
N LYS A 114 5.51 -12.08 12.48
CA LYS A 114 4.08 -12.28 12.38
C LYS A 114 3.44 -11.18 11.55
N ARG A 115 2.52 -11.55 10.66
CA ARG A 115 1.71 -10.64 9.88
C ARG A 115 0.39 -10.36 10.60
N ILE A 116 0.00 -9.12 10.71
CA ILE A 116 -1.30 -8.72 11.23
C ILE A 116 -1.97 -7.72 10.30
N VAL A 117 -3.29 -7.79 10.25
CA VAL A 117 -4.13 -6.90 9.46
C VAL A 117 -5.24 -6.34 10.33
N PHE A 118 -5.63 -5.10 10.06
CA PHE A 118 -6.77 -4.45 10.71
C PHE A 118 -7.33 -3.37 9.78
N ASN A 119 -8.65 -3.27 9.73
CA ASN A 119 -9.36 -2.34 8.85
C ASN A 119 -9.59 -0.97 9.51
N GLU A 120 -9.39 -0.87 10.82
CA GLU A 120 -9.55 0.35 11.59
C GLU A 120 -8.46 0.50 12.66
N ILE A 121 -8.14 1.74 13.02
CA ILE A 121 -7.13 2.03 14.04
C ILE A 121 -7.82 2.26 15.37
N THR A 122 -8.46 1.21 15.90
CA THR A 122 -9.04 1.19 17.25
C THR A 122 -8.25 0.24 18.14
N LYS A 123 -8.29 0.48 19.45
CA LYS A 123 -7.62 -0.40 20.42
C LYS A 123 -8.13 -1.84 20.31
N LYS A 124 -9.46 -2.01 20.11
CA LYS A 124 -10.10 -3.33 19.99
C LYS A 124 -9.62 -4.08 18.75
N ALA A 125 -9.63 -3.43 17.57
CA ALA A 125 -9.19 -4.05 16.32
C ALA A 125 -7.71 -4.44 16.36
N ILE A 126 -6.86 -3.57 16.89
CA ILE A 126 -5.43 -3.82 17.01
C ILE A 126 -5.15 -4.98 17.98
N THR A 127 -5.81 -5.02 19.13
CA THR A 127 -5.65 -6.12 20.08
C THR A 127 -6.12 -7.46 19.49
N ASN A 128 -7.24 -7.43 18.77
CA ASN A 128 -7.74 -8.63 18.08
C ASN A 128 -6.76 -9.13 17.01
N ALA A 129 -6.20 -8.21 16.20
CA ALA A 129 -5.20 -8.55 15.19
C ALA A 129 -3.93 -9.18 15.77
N ILE A 130 -3.51 -8.74 16.98
CA ILE A 130 -2.36 -9.35 17.67
C ILE A 130 -2.66 -10.78 18.11
N ASN A 131 -3.86 -11.01 18.58
CA ASN A 131 -4.27 -12.33 19.07
C ASN A 131 -4.49 -13.32 17.92
N ASN A 132 -4.75 -12.81 16.70
CA ASN A 132 -5.00 -13.61 15.51
C ASN A 132 -4.01 -13.26 14.38
N PRO A 133 -2.72 -13.54 14.54
CA PRO A 133 -1.73 -13.29 13.50
C PRO A 133 -1.87 -14.31 12.37
N ARG A 134 -1.46 -13.89 11.16
CA ARG A 134 -1.38 -14.77 9.99
C ARG A 134 0.04 -14.78 9.39
N SER A 135 0.25 -15.58 8.37
CA SER A 135 1.42 -15.50 7.49
C SER A 135 1.21 -14.44 6.39
N ILE A 136 2.29 -14.10 5.68
CA ILE A 136 2.21 -13.29 4.47
C ILE A 136 1.48 -14.09 3.38
N ASP A 137 0.51 -13.46 2.72
CA ASP A 137 -0.20 -14.06 1.59
C ASP A 137 0.63 -13.88 0.30
N VAL A 138 1.31 -14.96 -0.09
CA VAL A 138 2.18 -14.97 -1.28
C VAL A 138 1.37 -14.73 -2.56
N ASN A 139 0.13 -15.18 -2.64
CA ASN A 139 -0.70 -14.96 -3.84
C ASN A 139 -0.99 -13.46 -4.06
N LEU A 140 -1.24 -12.72 -2.98
CA LEU A 140 -1.40 -11.26 -3.06
C LEU A 140 -0.09 -10.55 -3.42
N VAL A 141 1.04 -11.04 -2.90
CA VAL A 141 2.37 -10.54 -3.27
C VAL A 141 2.62 -10.77 -4.76
N ASP A 142 2.39 -11.96 -5.26
CA ASP A 142 2.58 -12.31 -6.67
C ASP A 142 1.65 -11.50 -7.59
N ALA A 143 0.42 -11.27 -7.18
CA ALA A 143 -0.51 -10.40 -7.91
C ALA A 143 -0.02 -8.95 -8.00
N GLN A 144 0.58 -8.42 -6.94
CA GLN A 144 1.18 -7.10 -6.94
C GLN A 144 2.43 -7.06 -7.81
N GLN A 145 3.32 -8.06 -7.71
CA GLN A 145 4.53 -8.18 -8.52
C GLN A 145 4.19 -8.28 -10.02
N ALA A 146 3.24 -9.13 -10.40
CA ALA A 146 2.79 -9.27 -11.78
C ALA A 146 2.28 -7.94 -12.34
N ARG A 147 1.49 -7.21 -11.56
CA ARG A 147 1.05 -5.85 -11.92
C ARG A 147 2.23 -4.90 -12.11
N ARG A 148 3.18 -4.90 -11.16
CA ARG A 148 4.35 -4.02 -11.20
C ARG A 148 5.24 -4.29 -12.40
N VAL A 149 5.48 -5.57 -12.71
CA VAL A 149 6.22 -6.04 -13.87
C VAL A 149 5.53 -5.59 -15.16
N LEU A 150 4.23 -5.83 -15.29
CA LEU A 150 3.46 -5.46 -16.47
C LEU A 150 3.46 -3.93 -16.70
N ASP A 151 3.24 -3.14 -15.65
CA ASP A 151 3.25 -1.67 -15.75
C ASP A 151 4.64 -1.16 -16.17
N ARG A 152 5.71 -1.80 -15.69
CA ARG A 152 7.09 -1.47 -16.07
C ARG A 152 7.36 -1.79 -17.53
N ILE A 153 7.01 -2.98 -18.01
CA ILE A 153 7.22 -3.38 -19.41
C ILE A 153 6.45 -2.47 -20.35
N VAL A 154 5.16 -2.26 -20.10
CA VAL A 154 4.31 -1.37 -20.91
C VAL A 154 4.89 0.05 -20.95
N GLY A 155 5.33 0.58 -19.82
CA GLY A 155 5.94 1.91 -19.75
C GLY A 155 7.23 2.03 -20.58
N TYR A 156 8.09 1.03 -20.51
CA TYR A 156 9.37 1.02 -21.22
C TYR A 156 9.21 0.84 -22.73
N GLU A 157 8.29 -0.02 -23.17
CA GLU A 157 8.08 -0.31 -24.58
C GLU A 157 7.26 0.78 -25.31
N LEU A 158 6.22 1.31 -24.67
CA LEU A 158 5.32 2.25 -25.34
C LEU A 158 5.75 3.72 -25.20
N SER A 159 6.42 4.12 -24.13
CA SER A 159 6.85 5.51 -23.98
C SER A 159 7.80 5.99 -25.10
N PRO A 160 8.80 5.21 -25.55
CA PRO A 160 9.62 5.58 -26.68
C PRO A 160 8.85 5.73 -28.00
N VAL A 161 7.77 4.98 -28.18
CA VAL A 161 6.90 5.12 -29.37
C VAL A 161 6.19 6.47 -29.32
N LEU A 162 5.67 6.88 -28.16
CA LEU A 162 5.06 8.19 -27.99
C LEU A 162 6.06 9.31 -28.22
N TRP A 163 7.30 9.18 -27.76
CA TRP A 163 8.35 10.21 -27.97
C TRP A 163 8.68 10.40 -29.44
N ARG A 164 8.70 9.33 -30.21
CA ARG A 164 8.99 9.39 -31.66
C ARG A 164 7.82 9.87 -32.51
N LYS A 165 6.58 9.53 -32.09
CA LYS A 165 5.40 9.75 -32.95
C LYS A 165 4.56 10.97 -32.52
N VAL A 166 4.65 11.40 -31.24
CA VAL A 166 3.82 12.48 -30.70
C VAL A 166 4.69 13.61 -30.14
N LYS A 167 5.31 13.42 -28.98
CA LYS A 167 6.14 14.41 -28.30
C LYS A 167 7.03 13.76 -27.25
N GLY A 168 8.27 14.25 -27.11
CA GLY A 168 9.18 13.83 -26.06
C GLY A 168 8.62 14.15 -24.66
N GLY A 169 8.96 13.30 -23.68
CA GLY A 169 8.56 13.47 -22.28
C GLY A 169 7.17 12.93 -21.92
N LEU A 170 6.42 12.36 -22.88
CA LEU A 170 5.17 11.67 -22.61
C LEU A 170 5.46 10.29 -22.01
N SER A 171 4.54 9.78 -21.18
CA SER A 171 4.62 8.41 -20.67
C SER A 171 3.37 7.62 -21.03
N ALA A 172 3.58 6.34 -21.36
CA ALA A 172 2.50 5.39 -21.55
C ALA A 172 2.28 4.61 -20.25
N GLY A 173 1.02 4.29 -19.95
CA GLY A 173 0.68 3.46 -18.81
C GLY A 173 -0.74 2.92 -18.93
N ARG A 174 -0.95 1.68 -18.47
CA ARG A 174 -2.24 0.99 -18.57
C ARG A 174 -3.37 1.75 -17.87
N VAL A 175 -3.11 2.22 -16.65
CA VAL A 175 -4.11 2.94 -15.85
C VAL A 175 -4.35 4.35 -16.39
N GLN A 176 -3.27 5.10 -16.68
CA GLN A 176 -3.43 6.48 -17.18
C GLN A 176 -4.09 6.56 -18.54
N SER A 177 -3.84 5.60 -19.44
CA SER A 177 -4.50 5.55 -20.76
C SER A 177 -5.99 5.36 -20.63
N VAL A 178 -6.44 4.45 -19.74
CA VAL A 178 -7.86 4.24 -19.44
C VAL A 178 -8.48 5.47 -18.78
N ALA A 179 -7.80 6.07 -17.80
CA ALA A 179 -8.30 7.28 -17.13
C ALA A 179 -8.50 8.44 -18.11
N VAL A 180 -7.53 8.69 -19.00
CA VAL A 180 -7.67 9.72 -20.05
C VAL A 180 -8.82 9.40 -20.99
N ARG A 181 -8.96 8.15 -21.40
CA ARG A 181 -10.08 7.72 -22.25
C ARG A 181 -11.43 8.03 -21.61
N LEU A 182 -11.63 7.64 -20.35
CA LEU A 182 -12.87 7.88 -19.62
C LEU A 182 -13.18 9.38 -19.51
N LEU A 183 -12.18 10.21 -19.24
CA LEU A 183 -12.33 11.66 -19.19
C LEU A 183 -12.74 12.23 -20.56
N VAL A 184 -12.11 11.79 -21.65
CA VAL A 184 -12.43 12.24 -23.01
C VAL A 184 -13.82 11.78 -23.43
N GLU A 185 -14.21 10.54 -23.14
CA GLU A 185 -15.56 10.02 -23.42
C GLU A 185 -16.62 10.85 -22.67
N ARG A 186 -16.37 11.12 -21.37
CA ARG A 186 -17.29 11.93 -20.58
C ARG A 186 -17.38 13.38 -21.07
N GLU A 187 -16.26 13.98 -21.43
CA GLU A 187 -16.25 15.34 -22.00
C GLU A 187 -17.03 15.41 -23.34
N ARG A 188 -16.94 14.38 -24.17
CA ARG A 188 -17.72 14.28 -25.41
C ARG A 188 -19.22 14.20 -25.13
N GLU A 189 -19.62 13.40 -24.13
CA GLU A 189 -21.01 13.33 -23.69
C GLU A 189 -21.52 14.68 -23.21
N ILE A 190 -20.75 15.41 -22.40
CA ILE A 190 -21.10 16.74 -21.89
C ILE A 190 -21.27 17.71 -23.07
N ARG A 191 -20.35 17.71 -24.03
CA ARG A 191 -20.42 18.61 -25.20
C ARG A 191 -21.57 18.28 -26.14
N SER A 192 -21.94 17.03 -26.24
CA SER A 192 -23.08 16.58 -27.07
C SER A 192 -24.44 16.72 -26.36
N HIS A 193 -24.42 16.98 -25.04
CA HIS A 193 -25.65 17.09 -24.26
C HIS A 193 -26.45 18.31 -24.67
N ASN A 194 -27.69 18.08 -25.09
CA ASN A 194 -28.67 19.15 -25.34
C ASN A 194 -29.59 19.27 -24.12
N PRO A 195 -29.45 20.33 -23.30
CA PRO A 195 -30.22 20.46 -22.08
C PRO A 195 -31.70 20.62 -22.41
N LYS A 196 -32.52 19.70 -21.94
CA LYS A 196 -33.97 19.82 -21.99
C LYS A 196 -34.48 20.37 -20.66
N SER A 197 -35.13 21.49 -20.68
CA SER A 197 -35.81 22.05 -19.52
C SER A 197 -36.98 21.13 -19.12
N CYS A 198 -36.94 20.66 -17.88
CA CYS A 198 -38.06 19.92 -17.29
C CYS A 198 -38.48 20.62 -16.01
N LEU A 199 -39.71 21.14 -15.99
CA LEU A 199 -40.33 21.68 -14.80
C LEU A 199 -41.11 20.55 -14.13
N LEU A 200 -40.63 20.07 -13.01
CA LEU A 200 -41.36 19.12 -12.17
C LEU A 200 -42.27 19.94 -11.25
N TYR A 201 -43.57 19.91 -11.52
CA TYR A 201 -44.59 20.46 -10.62
C TYR A 201 -44.92 19.37 -9.60
N THR A 202 -44.64 19.62 -8.36
CA THR A 202 -45.23 18.87 -7.26
C THR A 202 -46.56 19.58 -6.93
N SER A 203 -47.70 18.96 -7.26
CA SER A 203 -48.96 19.43 -6.75
C SER A 203 -48.97 19.27 -5.23
N ASP A 204 -49.24 20.34 -4.49
CA ASP A 204 -49.45 20.26 -3.06
C ASP A 204 -50.82 19.59 -2.81
N ALA A 205 -50.83 18.51 -2.05
CA ALA A 205 -52.03 17.77 -1.70
C ALA A 205 -53.08 18.64 -0.95
N ALA A 206 -52.68 19.84 -0.53
CA ALA A 206 -53.59 20.82 0.07
C ALA A 206 -54.47 21.53 -0.96
N ASP A 207 -54.10 21.58 -2.25
CA ASP A 207 -54.91 22.23 -3.30
C ASP A 207 -56.05 21.35 -3.83
N ASP A 208 -56.02 20.05 -3.55
CA ASP A 208 -57.07 19.09 -3.96
C ASP A 208 -58.31 19.09 -3.05
N LEU A 209 -58.34 19.88 -1.99
CA LEU A 209 -59.44 19.94 -1.03
C LEU A 209 -60.43 21.12 -1.25
N LEU A 210 -60.30 21.88 -2.35
CA LEU A 210 -61.13 23.01 -2.65
C LEU A 210 -61.99 22.85 -3.93
N CYS A 211 -62.39 21.62 -4.23
CA CYS A 211 -63.40 21.35 -5.25
C CYS A 211 -64.65 20.72 -4.63
#